data_a5a5d899d0d4acbe7758019328eae249
#
_entry.id   a5a5d899d0d4acbe7758019328eae249
#
_cell.length_a   1.000
_cell.length_b   1.000
_cell.length_c   1.000
_cell.angle_alpha   90.00
_cell.angle_beta   90.00
_cell.angle_gamma   90.00
#
_symmetry.space_group_name_H-M   'P 1'
#
loop_
_entity.id
_entity.type
_entity.pdbx_description
1 polymer ?
#
loop_
_entity_poly.entity_id
_entity_poly.type
_entity_poly.pdbx_seq_one_letter_code
_entity_poly.pdbx_strand_id
1 'polypeptide(L)'
;MLETLRKQLQQHTPQRLDHVTLPEAAVLLPIVERPAPTLLFTRRASHLTTHSGQVAFPGGKREAGDTDLYATALREAEEEIALAPALVQPLGRLSDVISLHGIRVTPWVGIIPPDLPLVADPSEIDAIFEVPLSHFLADKRNHTDVITVDGVAHYVPSYNIDGHVIWGLSAMMLVELLASGLGMPIDLYQRPPGALRYFPERSSRLPKSARAPITRPPK
;
A
#
# COMPACT_ATOMS: atom_id res chain seq x y z
N MET A 1 10.49 8.72 -15.54
CA MET A 1 9.99 8.16 -14.28
C MET A 1 9.31 6.79 -14.51
N LEU A 2 8.27 6.69 -15.32
CA LEU A 2 7.54 5.42 -15.53
C LEU A 2 8.42 4.32 -16.12
N GLU A 3 9.29 4.62 -17.08
CA GLU A 3 10.23 3.64 -17.63
C GLU A 3 11.22 3.09 -16.59
N THR A 4 11.71 3.97 -15.72
CA THR A 4 12.57 3.55 -14.60
C THR A 4 11.81 2.61 -13.69
N LEU A 5 10.58 2.97 -13.33
CA LEU A 5 9.71 2.18 -12.46
C LEU A 5 9.39 0.82 -13.07
N ARG A 6 9.05 0.76 -14.38
CA ARG A 6 8.85 -0.51 -15.11
C ARG A 6 10.07 -1.42 -15.00
N LYS A 7 11.25 -0.88 -15.35
CA LYS A 7 12.51 -1.63 -15.33
C LYS A 7 12.86 -2.14 -13.93
N GLN A 8 12.71 -1.29 -12.91
CA GLN A 8 13.07 -1.63 -11.55
C GLN A 8 12.11 -2.68 -10.96
N LEU A 9 10.80 -2.54 -11.16
CA LEU A 9 9.85 -3.51 -10.65
C LEU A 9 9.92 -4.87 -11.34
N GLN A 10 10.32 -4.93 -12.62
CA GLN A 10 10.60 -6.19 -13.31
C GLN A 10 11.78 -6.95 -12.71
N GLN A 11 12.74 -6.24 -12.12
CA GLN A 11 13.94 -6.82 -11.48
C GLN A 11 13.74 -7.04 -9.98
N HIS A 12 12.68 -6.47 -9.41
CA HIS A 12 12.39 -6.59 -7.99
C HIS A 12 11.98 -8.02 -7.63
N THR A 13 12.57 -8.53 -6.55
CA THR A 13 12.22 -9.83 -5.98
C THR A 13 11.45 -9.60 -4.67
N PRO A 14 10.12 -9.59 -4.71
CA PRO A 14 9.32 -9.32 -3.52
C PRO A 14 9.38 -10.48 -2.53
N GLN A 15 9.37 -10.16 -1.23
CA GLN A 15 9.23 -11.15 -0.19
C GLN A 15 7.82 -11.75 -0.22
N ARG A 16 7.75 -13.07 -0.34
CA ARG A 16 6.51 -13.84 -0.29
C ARG A 16 6.35 -14.53 1.06
N LEU A 17 5.15 -14.46 1.61
CA LEU A 17 4.81 -15.12 2.86
C LEU A 17 3.85 -16.30 2.62
N ASP A 18 4.03 -17.01 1.50
CA ASP A 18 3.15 -18.14 1.08
C ASP A 18 3.18 -19.30 2.09
N HIS A 19 4.23 -19.39 2.92
CA HIS A 19 4.36 -20.37 4.00
C HIS A 19 3.50 -20.07 5.23
N VAL A 20 2.87 -18.88 5.27
CA VAL A 20 2.05 -18.44 6.40
C VAL A 20 0.58 -18.64 6.05
N THR A 21 -0.11 -19.50 6.78
CA THR A 21 -1.56 -19.73 6.61
C THR A 21 -2.33 -18.62 7.32
N LEU A 22 -2.74 -17.61 6.57
CA LEU A 22 -3.55 -16.47 7.02
C LEU A 22 -4.64 -16.18 5.99
N PRO A 23 -5.72 -15.52 6.38
CA PRO A 23 -6.64 -14.92 5.41
C PRO A 23 -5.87 -14.02 4.44
N GLU A 24 -6.23 -14.06 3.17
CA GLU A 24 -5.57 -13.37 2.09
C GLU A 24 -6.36 -12.14 1.65
N ALA A 25 -5.64 -11.11 1.28
CA ALA A 25 -6.17 -9.92 0.63
C ALA A 25 -5.15 -9.42 -0.42
N ALA A 26 -5.62 -8.61 -1.35
CA ALA A 26 -4.77 -7.94 -2.31
C ALA A 26 -5.22 -6.51 -2.51
N VAL A 27 -4.25 -5.65 -2.84
CA VAL A 27 -4.50 -4.25 -3.16
C VAL A 27 -3.81 -3.88 -4.46
N LEU A 28 -4.39 -2.96 -5.21
CA LEU A 28 -3.80 -2.36 -6.39
C LEU A 28 -3.21 -0.99 -6.03
N LEU A 29 -1.96 -0.74 -6.37
CA LEU A 29 -1.32 0.57 -6.35
C LEU A 29 -1.40 1.17 -7.76
N PRO A 30 -2.47 1.93 -8.10
CA PRO A 30 -2.65 2.44 -9.45
C PRO A 30 -1.79 3.68 -9.66
N ILE A 31 -0.89 3.63 -10.64
CA ILE A 31 -0.11 4.77 -11.09
C ILE A 31 -0.78 5.34 -12.32
N VAL A 32 -1.23 6.58 -12.23
CA VAL A 32 -1.87 7.27 -13.35
C VAL A 32 -0.79 7.83 -14.28
N GLU A 33 -0.88 7.46 -15.57
CA GLU A 33 0.08 7.84 -16.61
C GLU A 33 -0.11 9.29 -17.05
N ARG A 34 0.38 10.22 -16.21
CA ARG A 34 0.42 11.65 -16.50
C ARG A 34 1.84 12.09 -16.84
N PRO A 35 2.07 13.27 -17.44
CA PRO A 35 3.41 13.85 -17.60
C PRO A 35 4.18 13.92 -16.28
N ALA A 36 3.49 14.25 -15.18
CA ALA A 36 3.93 14.05 -13.80
C ALA A 36 3.10 12.92 -13.19
N PRO A 37 3.60 11.68 -13.16
CA PRO A 37 2.82 10.53 -12.71
C PRO A 37 2.31 10.70 -11.27
N THR A 38 1.07 10.28 -11.05
CA THR A 38 0.42 10.32 -9.76
C THR A 38 0.11 8.91 -9.26
N LEU A 39 -0.08 8.76 -7.96
CA LEU A 39 -0.53 7.54 -7.33
C LEU A 39 -1.97 7.76 -6.84
N LEU A 40 -2.86 6.86 -7.20
CA LEU A 40 -4.27 6.93 -6.84
C LEU A 40 -4.53 6.25 -5.50
N PHE A 41 -5.35 6.89 -4.69
CA PHE A 41 -5.81 6.40 -3.41
C PHE A 41 -7.33 6.50 -3.30
N THR A 42 -7.88 5.72 -2.38
CA THR A 42 -9.27 5.81 -1.94
C THR A 42 -9.33 6.26 -0.48
N ARG A 43 -10.43 6.88 -0.09
CA ARG A 43 -10.79 7.08 1.31
C ARG A 43 -12.03 6.27 1.61
N ARG A 44 -11.93 5.39 2.60
CA ARG A 44 -13.05 4.56 3.03
C ARG A 44 -14.18 5.41 3.61
N ALA A 45 -15.40 4.98 3.37
CA ALA A 45 -16.59 5.70 3.79
C ALA A 45 -16.65 5.87 5.32
N SER A 46 -17.06 7.05 5.74
CA SER A 46 -17.05 7.45 7.15
C SER A 46 -18.10 6.73 8.02
N HIS A 47 -19.14 6.16 7.38
CA HIS A 47 -20.17 5.39 8.06
C HIS A 47 -19.80 3.92 8.33
N LEU A 48 -18.67 3.44 7.81
CA LEU A 48 -18.22 2.07 8.04
C LEU A 48 -17.78 1.85 9.49
N THR A 49 -18.06 0.66 10.02
CA THR A 49 -17.70 0.29 11.39
C THR A 49 -16.21 0.01 11.57
N THR A 50 -15.50 -0.33 10.48
CA THR A 50 -14.08 -0.65 10.49
C THR A 50 -13.33 0.20 9.48
N HIS A 51 -12.16 0.71 9.90
CA HIS A 51 -11.30 1.53 9.03
C HIS A 51 -11.97 2.77 8.44
N SER A 52 -13.01 3.30 9.13
CA SER A 52 -13.75 4.50 8.73
C SER A 52 -12.83 5.68 8.44
N GLY A 53 -13.01 6.31 7.27
CA GLY A 53 -12.24 7.48 6.84
C GLY A 53 -10.76 7.24 6.56
N GLN A 54 -10.27 5.99 6.64
CA GLN A 54 -8.86 5.70 6.35
C GLN A 54 -8.57 5.76 4.86
N VAL A 55 -7.38 6.29 4.55
CA VAL A 55 -6.84 6.28 3.19
C VAL A 55 -6.17 4.93 2.92
N ALA A 56 -6.54 4.32 1.81
CA ALA A 56 -6.03 3.03 1.37
C ALA A 56 -5.82 3.00 -0.16
N PHE A 57 -5.15 1.99 -0.62
CA PHE A 57 -5.22 1.57 -2.01
C PHE A 57 -6.49 0.74 -2.23
N PRO A 58 -7.12 0.80 -3.42
CA PRO A 58 -8.24 -0.07 -3.74
C PRO A 58 -7.85 -1.53 -3.56
N GLY A 59 -8.73 -2.30 -2.91
CA GLY A 59 -8.45 -3.70 -2.66
C GLY A 59 -9.19 -4.28 -1.45
N GLY A 60 -9.17 -5.59 -1.36
CA GLY A 60 -9.89 -6.31 -0.33
C GLY A 60 -9.53 -7.77 -0.22
N LYS A 61 -10.42 -8.57 0.35
CA LYS A 61 -10.19 -9.98 0.64
C LYS A 61 -10.33 -10.83 -0.60
N ARG A 62 -9.49 -11.88 -0.67
CA ARG A 62 -9.63 -12.91 -1.68
C ARG A 62 -10.95 -13.66 -1.53
N GLU A 63 -11.63 -13.85 -2.65
CA GLU A 63 -12.84 -14.68 -2.76
C GLU A 63 -12.55 -15.99 -3.48
N ALA A 64 -13.47 -16.96 -3.34
CA ALA A 64 -13.32 -18.29 -3.94
C ALA A 64 -13.28 -18.25 -5.49
N GLY A 65 -13.85 -17.22 -6.11
CA GLY A 65 -13.85 -17.02 -7.56
C GLY A 65 -12.55 -16.41 -8.10
N ASP A 66 -11.69 -15.87 -7.24
CA ASP A 66 -10.45 -15.21 -7.67
C ASP A 66 -9.40 -16.26 -8.07
N THR A 67 -8.95 -16.24 -9.32
CA THR A 67 -7.93 -17.16 -9.81
C THR A 67 -6.60 -17.02 -9.09
N ASP A 68 -6.24 -15.79 -8.72
CA ASP A 68 -5.05 -15.44 -7.96
C ASP A 68 -5.24 -14.08 -7.24
N LEU A 69 -4.22 -13.64 -6.49
CA LEU A 69 -4.28 -12.38 -5.75
C LEU A 69 -4.20 -11.13 -6.65
N TYR A 70 -3.75 -11.27 -7.91
CA TYR A 70 -3.84 -10.17 -8.86
C TYR A 70 -5.30 -9.97 -9.31
N ALA A 71 -5.99 -11.08 -9.60
CA ALA A 71 -7.42 -11.04 -9.91
C ALA A 71 -8.24 -10.44 -8.76
N THR A 72 -7.90 -10.77 -7.50
CA THR A 72 -8.50 -10.13 -6.32
C THR A 72 -8.32 -8.61 -6.36
N ALA A 73 -7.09 -8.13 -6.57
CA ALA A 73 -6.82 -6.69 -6.59
C ALA A 73 -7.58 -5.95 -7.70
N LEU A 74 -7.72 -6.59 -8.86
CA LEU A 74 -8.46 -6.01 -10.00
C LEU A 74 -9.96 -6.01 -9.77
N ARG A 75 -10.54 -7.11 -9.26
CA ARG A 75 -11.98 -7.21 -8.93
C ARG A 75 -12.38 -6.14 -7.91
N GLU A 76 -11.62 -6.03 -6.82
CA GLU A 76 -11.88 -5.05 -5.78
C GLU A 76 -11.75 -3.60 -6.30
N ALA A 77 -10.76 -3.31 -7.17
CA ALA A 77 -10.64 -2.00 -7.79
C ALA A 77 -11.81 -1.69 -8.74
N GLU A 78 -12.35 -2.71 -9.44
CA GLU A 78 -13.54 -2.55 -10.26
C GLU A 78 -14.79 -2.28 -9.39
N GLU A 79 -14.96 -3.01 -8.29
CA GLU A 79 -16.08 -2.87 -7.36
C GLU A 79 -16.04 -1.52 -6.61
N GLU A 80 -14.87 -1.15 -6.05
CA GLU A 80 -14.73 0.06 -5.23
C GLU A 80 -14.74 1.36 -6.02
N ILE A 81 -14.14 1.38 -7.24
CA ILE A 81 -13.91 2.62 -8.01
C ILE A 81 -14.24 2.52 -9.50
N ALA A 82 -14.93 1.48 -9.94
CA ALA A 82 -15.27 1.22 -11.34
C ALA A 82 -14.05 1.21 -12.30
N LEU A 83 -12.88 0.80 -11.80
CA LEU A 83 -11.67 0.66 -12.62
C LEU A 83 -11.70 -0.68 -13.37
N ALA A 84 -12.01 -0.64 -14.67
CA ALA A 84 -12.06 -1.86 -15.47
C ALA A 84 -10.69 -2.58 -15.51
N PRO A 85 -10.61 -3.89 -15.21
CA PRO A 85 -9.37 -4.67 -15.20
C PRO A 85 -8.54 -4.55 -16.48
N ALA A 86 -9.20 -4.47 -17.64
CA ALA A 86 -8.54 -4.34 -18.94
C ALA A 86 -7.74 -3.04 -19.12
N LEU A 87 -7.98 -2.02 -18.29
CA LEU A 87 -7.27 -0.74 -18.34
C LEU A 87 -6.03 -0.73 -17.45
N VAL A 88 -5.81 -1.76 -16.65
CA VAL A 88 -4.66 -1.86 -15.77
C VAL A 88 -3.52 -2.60 -16.44
N GLN A 89 -2.41 -1.89 -16.71
CA GLN A 89 -1.19 -2.51 -17.18
C GLN A 89 -0.34 -2.95 -15.98
N PRO A 90 -0.17 -4.26 -15.74
CA PRO A 90 0.60 -4.73 -14.58
C PRO A 90 2.08 -4.35 -14.71
N LEU A 91 2.69 -3.89 -13.63
CA LEU A 91 4.13 -3.67 -13.51
C LEU A 91 4.82 -4.74 -12.68
N GLY A 92 4.15 -5.27 -11.67
CA GLY A 92 4.69 -6.25 -10.76
C GLY A 92 3.99 -6.24 -9.41
N ARG A 93 4.45 -7.09 -8.51
CA ARG A 93 3.98 -7.09 -7.12
C ARG A 93 5.08 -6.56 -6.19
N LEU A 94 4.66 -6.09 -5.01
CA LEU A 94 5.53 -5.79 -3.88
C LEU A 94 5.50 -6.95 -2.86
N SER A 95 6.27 -6.81 -1.80
CA SER A 95 6.33 -7.79 -0.72
C SER A 95 5.00 -7.90 0.03
N ASP A 96 4.70 -9.12 0.48
CA ASP A 96 3.54 -9.34 1.34
C ASP A 96 3.71 -8.59 2.66
N VAL A 97 2.65 -7.95 3.10
CA VAL A 97 2.57 -7.32 4.42
C VAL A 97 1.49 -7.98 5.24
N ILE A 98 1.67 -8.00 6.56
CA ILE A 98 0.66 -8.58 7.45
C ILE A 98 0.00 -7.46 8.23
N SER A 99 -1.32 -7.39 8.12
CA SER A 99 -2.10 -6.41 8.85
C SER A 99 -2.13 -6.73 10.35
N LEU A 100 -2.45 -5.73 11.18
CA LEU A 100 -2.65 -5.91 12.62
C LEU A 100 -3.79 -6.88 12.96
N HIS A 101 -4.66 -7.18 11.99
CA HIS A 101 -5.75 -8.14 12.12
C HIS A 101 -5.36 -9.55 11.68
N GLY A 102 -4.09 -9.78 11.29
CA GLY A 102 -3.60 -11.09 10.87
C GLY A 102 -4.06 -11.46 9.44
N ILE A 103 -4.19 -10.49 8.56
CA ILE A 103 -4.48 -10.71 7.14
C ILE A 103 -3.18 -10.50 6.36
N ARG A 104 -2.82 -11.44 5.50
CA ARG A 104 -1.73 -11.29 4.53
C ARG A 104 -2.23 -10.49 3.36
N VAL A 105 -1.63 -9.33 3.12
CA VAL A 105 -1.99 -8.42 2.03
C VAL A 105 -0.87 -8.41 0.99
N THR A 106 -1.23 -8.70 -0.25
CA THR A 106 -0.31 -8.68 -1.40
C THR A 106 -0.55 -7.42 -2.23
N PRO A 107 0.42 -6.48 -2.29
CA PRO A 107 0.28 -5.29 -3.10
C PRO A 107 0.69 -5.55 -4.56
N TRP A 108 -0.11 -5.07 -5.51
CA TRP A 108 0.17 -5.09 -6.93
C TRP A 108 0.29 -3.67 -7.47
N VAL A 109 1.27 -3.43 -8.33
CA VAL A 109 1.48 -2.13 -8.97
C VAL A 109 1.03 -2.23 -10.42
N GLY A 110 0.20 -1.27 -10.82
CA GLY A 110 -0.28 -1.18 -12.19
C GLY A 110 -0.29 0.25 -12.71
N ILE A 111 -0.11 0.44 -14.01
CA ILE A 111 -0.32 1.73 -14.69
C ILE A 111 -1.73 1.76 -15.25
N ILE A 112 -2.38 2.90 -15.09
CA ILE A 112 -3.70 3.19 -15.65
C ILE A 112 -3.64 4.47 -16.50
N PRO A 113 -4.48 4.59 -17.55
CA PRO A 113 -4.62 5.83 -18.31
C PRO A 113 -5.08 7.00 -17.43
N PRO A 114 -4.76 8.24 -17.79
CA PRO A 114 -5.33 9.42 -17.14
C PRO A 114 -6.81 9.59 -17.51
N ASP A 115 -7.49 10.40 -16.69
CA ASP A 115 -8.86 10.89 -16.95
C ASP A 115 -9.92 9.80 -17.18
N LEU A 116 -9.72 8.65 -16.52
CA LEU A 116 -10.73 7.60 -16.49
C LEU A 116 -11.99 8.07 -15.73
N PRO A 117 -13.20 7.66 -16.18
CA PRO A 117 -14.45 7.98 -15.50
C PRO A 117 -14.63 7.09 -14.26
N LEU A 118 -13.73 7.21 -13.30
CA LEU A 118 -13.81 6.43 -12.07
C LEU A 118 -15.00 6.89 -11.22
N VAL A 119 -15.71 5.92 -10.64
CA VAL A 119 -16.88 6.17 -9.81
C VAL A 119 -16.72 5.41 -8.50
N ALA A 120 -16.68 6.13 -7.39
CA ALA A 120 -16.63 5.51 -6.06
C ALA A 120 -17.95 4.81 -5.75
N ASP A 121 -17.88 3.58 -5.23
CA ASP A 121 -19.05 2.95 -4.60
C ASP A 121 -19.30 3.64 -3.26
N PRO A 122 -20.42 4.38 -3.10
CA PRO A 122 -20.68 5.14 -1.89
C PRO A 122 -20.92 4.26 -0.65
N SER A 123 -21.15 2.96 -0.83
CA SER A 123 -21.26 2.01 0.29
C SER A 123 -19.91 1.74 0.95
N GLU A 124 -18.79 1.93 0.22
CA GLU A 124 -17.44 1.64 0.72
C GLU A 124 -16.48 2.82 0.66
N ILE A 125 -16.60 3.70 -0.32
CA ILE A 125 -15.61 4.74 -0.65
C ILE A 125 -16.26 6.13 -0.65
N ASP A 126 -15.70 7.04 0.16
CA ASP A 126 -16.11 8.46 0.21
C ASP A 126 -15.39 9.31 -0.83
N ALA A 127 -14.16 8.96 -1.19
CA ALA A 127 -13.36 9.75 -2.12
C ALA A 127 -12.33 8.92 -2.88
N ILE A 128 -12.08 9.33 -4.12
CA ILE A 128 -10.96 8.90 -4.96
C ILE A 128 -10.10 10.14 -5.18
N PHE A 129 -8.79 10.04 -4.99
CA PHE A 129 -7.88 11.17 -5.20
C PHE A 129 -6.50 10.70 -5.65
N GLU A 130 -5.77 11.60 -6.29
CA GLU A 130 -4.44 11.35 -6.80
C GLU A 130 -3.40 12.21 -6.08
N VAL A 131 -2.22 11.65 -5.86
CA VAL A 131 -1.08 12.36 -5.29
C VAL A 131 0.11 12.25 -6.23
N PRO A 132 0.76 13.35 -6.63
CA PRO A 132 1.96 13.29 -7.45
C PRO A 132 3.05 12.45 -6.78
N LEU A 133 3.68 11.52 -7.51
CA LEU A 133 4.81 10.73 -7.00
C LEU A 133 5.96 11.63 -6.51
N SER A 134 6.13 12.82 -7.14
CA SER A 134 7.12 13.80 -6.72
C SER A 134 6.92 14.32 -5.29
N HIS A 135 5.68 14.29 -4.77
CA HIS A 135 5.40 14.65 -3.38
C HIS A 135 6.09 13.68 -2.40
N PHE A 136 6.00 12.39 -2.70
CA PHE A 136 6.62 11.34 -1.89
C PHE A 136 8.14 11.31 -2.07
N LEU A 137 8.63 11.52 -3.29
CA LEU A 137 10.07 11.61 -3.58
C LEU A 137 10.75 12.79 -2.87
N ALA A 138 10.03 13.85 -2.60
CA ALA A 138 10.49 14.97 -1.80
C ALA A 138 10.40 14.72 -0.29
N ASP A 139 9.90 13.55 0.10
CA ASP A 139 9.66 13.13 1.48
C ASP A 139 8.97 14.20 2.36
N LYS A 140 7.90 14.77 1.84
CA LYS A 140 7.10 15.78 2.54
C LYS A 140 6.17 15.16 3.59
N ARG A 141 6.74 14.30 4.44
CA ARG A 141 5.98 13.70 5.56
C ARG A 141 5.65 14.76 6.62
N ASN A 142 4.47 14.65 7.21
CA ASN A 142 4.05 15.52 8.32
C ASN A 142 4.71 15.09 9.63
N HIS A 143 4.82 13.80 9.84
CA HIS A 143 5.47 13.18 10.98
C HIS A 143 5.79 11.71 10.64
N THR A 144 6.43 11.04 11.59
CA THR A 144 6.66 9.59 11.51
C THR A 144 5.90 8.89 12.63
N ASP A 145 5.10 7.90 12.28
CA ASP A 145 4.42 7.03 13.22
C ASP A 145 5.38 5.98 13.75
N VAL A 146 5.47 5.85 15.07
CA VAL A 146 6.24 4.80 15.73
C VAL A 146 5.28 3.70 16.14
N ILE A 147 5.33 2.59 15.42
CA ILE A 147 4.48 1.42 15.60
C ILE A 147 5.35 0.28 16.15
N THR A 148 5.21 -0.04 17.43
CA THR A 148 5.95 -1.13 18.04
C THR A 148 5.14 -2.42 17.98
N VAL A 149 5.71 -3.45 17.38
CA VAL A 149 5.12 -4.79 17.28
C VAL A 149 6.11 -5.81 17.82
N ASP A 150 5.70 -6.58 18.83
CA ASP A 150 6.54 -7.59 19.50
C ASP A 150 7.93 -7.04 19.91
N GLY A 151 7.97 -5.82 20.45
CA GLY A 151 9.20 -5.15 20.88
C GLY A 151 10.03 -4.50 19.76
N VAL A 152 9.64 -4.63 18.50
CA VAL A 152 10.33 -4.00 17.36
C VAL A 152 9.61 -2.73 16.94
N ALA A 153 10.32 -1.60 16.99
CA ALA A 153 9.79 -0.31 16.53
C ALA A 153 9.93 -0.17 15.01
N HIS A 154 8.82 0.21 14.38
CA HIS A 154 8.76 0.57 12.96
C HIS A 154 8.47 2.05 12.85
N TYR A 155 9.27 2.77 12.05
CA TYR A 155 9.17 4.22 11.80
C TYR A 155 8.49 4.46 10.46
N VAL A 156 7.17 4.53 10.47
CA VAL A 156 6.35 4.62 9.25
C VAL A 156 6.04 6.09 8.95
N PRO A 157 6.38 6.61 7.76
CA PRO A 157 6.06 8.00 7.41
C PRO A 157 4.54 8.20 7.34
N SER A 158 4.10 9.40 7.74
CA SER A 158 2.70 9.81 7.64
C SER A 158 2.63 11.09 6.80
N TYR A 159 1.81 11.06 5.75
CA TYR A 159 1.60 12.17 4.83
C TYR A 159 0.17 12.66 4.96
N ASN A 160 -0.01 13.98 5.10
CA ASN A 160 -1.32 14.61 5.07
C ASN A 160 -1.42 15.49 3.83
N ILE A 161 -2.32 15.15 2.94
CA ILE A 161 -2.54 15.83 1.67
C ILE A 161 -4.00 16.26 1.65
N ASP A 162 -4.24 17.56 1.84
CA ASP A 162 -5.58 18.15 1.84
C ASP A 162 -6.58 17.45 2.80
N GLY A 163 -6.06 17.03 3.97
CA GLY A 163 -6.86 16.31 4.98
C GLY A 163 -6.90 14.79 4.79
N HIS A 164 -6.36 14.26 3.70
CA HIS A 164 -6.21 12.83 3.48
C HIS A 164 -4.91 12.33 4.11
N VAL A 165 -5.01 11.51 5.14
CA VAL A 165 -3.83 11.00 5.87
C VAL A 165 -3.45 9.62 5.36
N ILE A 166 -2.29 9.52 4.69
CA ILE A 166 -1.68 8.25 4.25
C ILE A 166 -0.73 7.79 5.33
N TRP A 167 -1.00 6.65 5.95
CA TRP A 167 -0.24 6.12 7.08
C TRP A 167 -0.35 4.59 7.15
N GLY A 168 0.27 3.96 8.15
CA GLY A 168 0.12 2.52 8.42
C GLY A 168 0.52 1.65 7.23
N LEU A 169 -0.31 0.64 6.89
CA LEU A 169 -0.02 -0.30 5.80
C LEU A 169 0.10 0.40 4.44
N SER A 170 -0.76 1.37 4.14
CA SER A 170 -0.69 2.13 2.89
C SER A 170 0.65 2.85 2.74
N ALA A 171 1.15 3.46 3.82
CA ALA A 171 2.47 4.10 3.80
C ALA A 171 3.63 3.08 3.74
N MET A 172 3.51 1.91 4.37
CA MET A 172 4.53 0.85 4.26
C MET A 172 4.66 0.33 2.83
N MET A 173 3.54 0.07 2.15
CA MET A 173 3.54 -0.34 0.74
C MET A 173 4.08 0.76 -0.18
N LEU A 174 3.72 2.02 0.10
CA LEU A 174 4.29 3.18 -0.59
C LEU A 174 5.81 3.26 -0.43
N VAL A 175 6.34 3.08 0.78
CA VAL A 175 7.79 3.08 1.05
C VAL A 175 8.51 2.00 0.22
N GLU A 176 7.96 0.81 0.12
CA GLU A 176 8.54 -0.24 -0.72
C GLU A 176 8.48 0.13 -2.22
N LEU A 177 7.37 0.70 -2.68
CA LEU A 177 7.26 1.19 -4.07
C LEU A 177 8.33 2.25 -4.37
N LEU A 178 8.54 3.21 -3.47
CA LEU A 178 9.56 4.25 -3.62
C LEU A 178 10.98 3.65 -3.65
N ALA A 179 11.26 2.71 -2.76
CA ALA A 179 12.56 2.06 -2.69
C ALA A 179 12.85 1.19 -3.91
N SER A 180 11.94 0.25 -4.19
CA SER A 180 12.13 -0.77 -5.23
C SER A 180 11.89 -0.26 -6.65
N GLY A 181 11.00 0.71 -6.81
CA GLY A 181 10.63 1.25 -8.12
C GLY A 181 11.35 2.54 -8.51
N LEU A 182 11.73 3.37 -7.55
CA LEU A 182 12.24 4.71 -7.80
C LEU A 182 13.58 5.01 -7.12
N GLY A 183 14.17 4.01 -6.45
CA GLY A 183 15.50 4.13 -5.84
C GLY A 183 15.56 5.09 -4.65
N MET A 184 14.44 5.29 -3.95
CA MET A 184 14.36 6.15 -2.76
C MET A 184 14.06 5.31 -1.52
N PRO A 185 15.08 4.73 -0.86
CA PRO A 185 14.86 3.93 0.33
C PRO A 185 14.51 4.80 1.55
N ILE A 186 13.48 4.38 2.27
CA ILE A 186 13.15 4.88 3.60
C ILE A 186 13.33 3.71 4.57
N ASP A 187 14.27 3.83 5.50
CA ASP A 187 14.49 2.77 6.49
C ASP A 187 13.43 2.82 7.59
N LEU A 188 12.54 1.83 7.59
CA LEU A 188 11.47 1.71 8.57
C LEU A 188 11.95 1.28 9.96
N TYR A 189 13.21 0.89 10.12
CA TYR A 189 13.81 0.45 11.38
C TYR A 189 14.76 1.47 12.00
N GLN A 190 15.09 2.53 11.26
CA GLN A 190 15.92 3.61 11.75
C GLN A 190 15.07 4.81 12.13
N ARG A 191 15.25 5.31 13.36
CA ARG A 191 14.58 6.51 13.82
C ARG A 191 14.97 7.71 12.94
N PRO A 192 14.03 8.31 12.20
CA PRO A 192 14.31 9.49 11.39
C PRO A 192 14.34 10.76 12.27
N PRO A 193 14.90 11.85 11.76
CA PRO A 193 14.70 13.17 12.34
C PRO A 193 13.24 13.63 12.17
N GLY A 194 12.81 14.64 12.97
CA GLY A 194 11.49 15.25 12.85
C GLY A 194 10.48 14.77 13.89
N ALA A 195 9.21 15.11 13.68
CA ALA A 195 8.13 14.81 14.59
C ALA A 195 7.80 13.33 14.61
N LEU A 196 7.66 12.74 15.79
CA LEU A 196 7.29 11.35 16.00
C LEU A 196 5.94 11.27 16.73
N ARG A 197 5.07 10.34 16.29
CA ARG A 197 3.83 10.00 16.96
C ARG A 197 3.87 8.53 17.39
N TYR A 198 3.79 8.28 18.67
CA TYR A 198 3.87 6.95 19.24
C TYR A 198 2.49 6.31 19.36
N PHE A 199 2.40 5.06 18.95
CA PHE A 199 1.23 4.21 19.17
C PHE A 199 1.49 3.25 20.33
N PRO A 200 0.43 2.79 21.03
CA PRO A 200 0.56 1.70 22.01
C PRO A 200 1.20 0.49 21.38
N GLU A 201 2.09 -0.16 22.12
CA GLU A 201 2.71 -1.42 21.68
C GLU A 201 1.64 -2.47 21.40
N ARG A 202 1.87 -3.24 20.35
CA ARG A 202 0.97 -4.29 19.90
C ARG A 202 1.71 -5.61 19.80
N SER A 203 1.00 -6.69 20.10
CA SER A 203 1.47 -8.04 19.81
C SER A 203 1.01 -8.44 18.41
N SER A 204 1.91 -9.04 17.64
CA SER A 204 1.50 -9.62 16.36
C SER A 204 0.57 -10.82 16.64
N ARG A 205 -0.47 -10.97 15.85
CA ARG A 205 -1.31 -12.17 15.87
C ARG A 205 -0.69 -13.33 15.09
N LEU A 206 0.56 -13.17 14.68
CA LEU A 206 1.28 -14.19 13.95
C LEU A 206 1.67 -15.36 14.85
N PRO A 207 1.56 -16.60 14.37
CA PRO A 207 2.17 -17.73 15.02
C PRO A 207 3.69 -17.47 15.14
N LYS A 208 4.32 -17.91 16.25
CA LYS A 208 5.75 -17.68 16.51
C LYS A 208 6.66 -18.10 15.35
N SER A 209 6.25 -19.13 14.59
CA SER A 209 6.96 -19.62 13.41
C SER A 209 6.95 -18.66 12.20
N ALA A 210 6.00 -17.72 12.16
CA ALA A 210 5.84 -16.73 11.07
C ALA A 210 6.41 -15.35 11.44
N ARG A 211 7.01 -15.21 12.63
CA ARG A 211 7.62 -13.96 13.11
C ARG A 211 9.06 -13.77 12.60
N ALA A 212 9.34 -14.19 11.37
CA ALA A 212 10.62 -13.87 10.76
C ALA A 212 10.77 -12.33 10.71
N PRO A 213 11.94 -11.78 11.08
CA PRO A 213 12.16 -10.37 10.91
C PRO A 213 11.96 -10.04 9.43
N ILE A 214 11.16 -9.01 9.14
CA ILE A 214 11.17 -8.39 7.82
C ILE A 214 12.65 -8.06 7.60
N THR A 215 13.31 -8.84 6.75
CA THR A 215 14.74 -8.75 6.55
C THR A 215 15.09 -7.35 6.12
N ARG A 216 16.02 -6.71 6.86
CA ARG A 216 16.64 -5.47 6.39
C ARG A 216 17.05 -5.68 4.93
N PRO A 217 16.76 -4.74 4.03
CA PRO A 217 17.34 -4.79 2.70
C PRO A 217 18.87 -4.90 2.85
N PRO A 218 19.55 -5.67 2.00
CA PRO A 218 21.02 -5.77 2.04
C PRO A 218 21.61 -4.35 1.95
N LYS A 219 22.66 -4.10 2.74
CA LYS A 219 23.41 -2.85 2.75
C LYS A 219 23.99 -2.55 1.38
#